data_aa848aaf6abfdc9e6bcf98dbdbaedb6b
#
_entry.id   aa848aaf6abfdc9e6bcf98dbdbaedb6b
#
_cell.length_a   1.000
_cell.length_b   1.000
_cell.length_c   1.000
_cell.angle_alpha   90.00
_cell.angle_beta   90.00
_cell.angle_gamma   90.00
#
_symmetry.space_group_name_H-M   'P 1'
#
loop_
_entity.id
_entity.type
_entity.pdbx_description
1 polymer ?
#
loop_
_entity_poly.entity_id
_entity_poly.type
_entity_poly.pdbx_seq_one_letter_code
_entity_poly.pdbx_strand_id
1 'polypeptide(L)'
;MFAAKLRLCVRALQRVSKIQTTFLIHRPTLEIRRTIFSDEYLGVDFYGRISSKVKLSMSDEDGFKSNMANIFDVSGLQSIFTDDIVKLIDLASDDKDFDLIKNILLECMRDDYRSGSCHKPICHFFVQCLRLSKVEQAKLFWSDEQVRKSGVLDLHSVRLNYLTLLYRTELYDDLVSAYSTFKNTNLDEATIAVAALSRIGTPAAFATATEILRQPSTSGVGHYRSSNGRIAPLYSMFAYKVGQYGLAFDVLTKASSRPGKLSTNLKILIMSEVGRLNDALLLIRSELLPPRDSKNEQNEHTSPRKAIVCLEVMKKLTNAVRDKNDAELSRELTSLCKALDGSAILSEGSLEEMIYEPIAQSKRRENVSTHRREYKDKRNIYTD
;
A
#
# COMPACT_ATOMS: atom_id res chain seq x y z
N MET A 1 -29.76 -7.49 -35.35
CA MET A 1 -30.24 -6.37 -34.52
C MET A 1 -29.53 -6.24 -33.17
N PHE A 2 -29.19 -7.37 -32.51
CA PHE A 2 -28.52 -7.44 -31.20
C PHE A 2 -27.11 -6.85 -31.18
N ALA A 3 -26.25 -7.21 -32.14
CA ALA A 3 -24.87 -6.70 -32.25
C ALA A 3 -24.80 -5.16 -32.44
N ALA A 4 -25.80 -4.57 -33.05
CA ALA A 4 -25.86 -3.10 -33.23
C ALA A 4 -26.22 -2.38 -31.93
N LYS A 5 -27.12 -2.95 -31.11
CA LYS A 5 -27.50 -2.39 -29.80
C LYS A 5 -26.38 -2.52 -28.78
N LEU A 6 -25.62 -3.63 -28.79
CA LEU A 6 -24.44 -3.80 -27.93
C LEU A 6 -23.29 -2.86 -28.31
N ARG A 7 -23.07 -2.63 -29.62
CA ARG A 7 -22.12 -1.62 -30.11
C ARG A 7 -22.51 -0.19 -29.70
N LEU A 8 -23.81 0.09 -29.55
CA LEU A 8 -24.30 1.36 -29.03
C LEU A 8 -24.01 1.51 -27.54
N CYS A 9 -24.16 0.46 -26.72
CA CYS A 9 -23.79 0.48 -25.31
C CYS A 9 -22.26 0.68 -25.12
N VAL A 10 -21.44 -0.05 -25.88
CA VAL A 10 -19.98 0.13 -25.83
C VAL A 10 -19.57 1.51 -26.36
N ARG A 11 -20.25 2.04 -27.39
CA ARG A 11 -20.03 3.40 -27.90
C ARG A 11 -20.54 4.47 -26.95
N ALA A 12 -21.62 4.25 -26.22
CA ALA A 12 -22.10 5.15 -25.17
C ALA A 12 -21.08 5.21 -24.02
N LEU A 13 -20.57 4.04 -23.57
CA LEU A 13 -19.50 3.96 -22.59
C LEU A 13 -18.21 4.63 -23.07
N GLN A 14 -17.89 4.53 -24.38
CA GLN A 14 -16.73 5.21 -24.99
C GLN A 14 -16.93 6.72 -25.20
N ARG A 15 -18.17 7.21 -25.42
CA ARG A 15 -18.46 8.64 -25.55
C ARG A 15 -18.35 9.38 -24.22
N VAL A 16 -18.70 8.74 -23.10
CA VAL A 16 -18.53 9.32 -21.76
C VAL A 16 -17.05 9.51 -21.43
N SER A 17 -16.15 8.62 -21.90
CA SER A 17 -14.70 8.77 -21.74
C SER A 17 -14.14 10.02 -22.47
N LYS A 18 -14.76 10.44 -23.58
CA LYS A 18 -14.32 11.63 -24.35
C LYS A 18 -14.73 12.96 -23.75
N ILE A 19 -15.76 13.00 -22.90
CA ILE A 19 -16.25 14.26 -22.30
C ILE A 19 -15.51 14.57 -20.99
N GLN A 20 -14.85 13.58 -20.36
CA GLN A 20 -14.11 13.77 -19.10
C GLN A 20 -12.60 14.02 -19.26
N THR A 21 -12.10 14.26 -20.47
CA THR A 21 -10.68 14.56 -20.72
C THR A 21 -10.18 15.92 -20.20
N THR A 22 -10.98 16.67 -19.44
CA THR A 22 -10.57 17.97 -18.86
C THR A 22 -10.12 17.88 -17.40
N PHE A 23 -10.19 16.72 -16.77
CA PHE A 23 -9.51 16.50 -15.48
C PHE A 23 -8.29 15.60 -15.73
N LEU A 24 -7.20 16.20 -16.17
CA LEU A 24 -5.86 15.65 -16.08
C LEU A 24 -5.52 15.43 -14.60
N ILE A 25 -6.02 14.34 -14.02
CA ILE A 25 -5.35 13.72 -12.88
C ILE A 25 -4.01 13.29 -13.45
N HIS A 26 -2.96 13.97 -13.05
CA HIS A 26 -1.59 13.61 -13.33
C HIS A 26 -1.45 12.10 -13.13
N ARG A 27 -1.31 11.33 -14.22
CA ARG A 27 -1.00 9.89 -14.11
C ARG A 27 0.36 9.82 -13.45
N PRO A 28 0.48 9.20 -12.28
CA PRO A 28 1.78 8.98 -11.69
C PRO A 28 2.65 8.24 -12.71
N THR A 29 3.89 8.68 -12.84
CA THR A 29 4.91 8.06 -13.68
C THR A 29 5.04 6.57 -13.35
N LEU A 30 5.51 5.75 -14.30
CA LEU A 30 5.65 4.30 -14.16
C LEU A 30 6.30 3.83 -12.85
N GLU A 31 7.15 4.67 -12.22
CA GLU A 31 7.78 4.40 -10.93
C GLU A 31 6.80 4.26 -9.76
N ILE A 32 5.68 5.00 -9.77
CA ILE A 32 4.68 4.95 -8.68
C ILE A 32 3.90 3.63 -8.68
N ARG A 33 3.85 2.91 -9.80
CA ARG A 33 3.19 1.59 -9.91
C ARG A 33 3.96 0.45 -9.20
N ARG A 34 5.18 0.70 -8.72
CA ARG A 34 6.04 -0.28 -8.05
C ARG A 34 5.96 -0.21 -6.53
N THR A 35 4.95 0.38 -5.95
CA THR A 35 4.81 0.47 -4.50
C THR A 35 3.38 0.17 -4.05
N ILE A 36 3.26 -0.56 -2.93
CA ILE A 36 1.97 -0.86 -2.27
C ILE A 36 1.55 0.28 -1.33
N PHE A 37 2.52 1.00 -0.78
CA PHE A 37 2.31 2.12 0.12
C PHE A 37 2.85 3.40 -0.50
N SER A 38 2.11 4.51 -0.36
CA SER A 38 2.57 5.83 -0.84
C SER A 38 3.76 6.33 -0.01
N ASP A 39 4.55 7.22 -0.60
CA ASP A 39 5.68 7.86 0.09
C ASP A 39 5.23 8.66 1.32
N GLU A 40 4.03 9.25 1.25
CA GLU A 40 3.39 9.91 2.41
C GLU A 40 3.11 8.89 3.53
N TYR A 41 2.57 7.71 3.20
CA TYR A 41 2.28 6.66 4.18
C TYR A 41 3.53 6.16 4.90
N LEU A 42 4.62 5.99 4.16
CA LEU A 42 5.91 5.51 4.65
C LEU A 42 6.74 6.60 5.36
N GLY A 43 6.32 7.86 5.28
CA GLY A 43 7.04 9.00 5.82
C GLY A 43 8.19 9.50 4.93
N VAL A 44 8.38 8.92 3.73
CA VAL A 44 9.45 9.30 2.78
C VAL A 44 9.37 10.78 2.42
N ASP A 45 8.18 11.28 2.12
CA ASP A 45 7.95 12.70 1.80
C ASP A 45 8.28 13.62 2.98
N PHE A 46 7.93 13.21 4.21
CA PHE A 46 8.23 13.97 5.41
C PHE A 46 9.75 14.10 5.64
N TYR A 47 10.46 12.96 5.62
CA TYR A 47 11.90 12.94 5.78
C TYR A 47 12.63 13.61 4.60
N GLY A 48 12.13 13.48 3.37
CA GLY A 48 12.65 14.19 2.21
C GLY A 48 12.64 15.72 2.37
N ARG A 49 11.54 16.26 2.95
CA ARG A 49 11.46 17.70 3.26
C ARG A 49 12.44 18.12 4.37
N ILE A 50 12.64 17.27 5.38
CA ILE A 50 13.64 17.53 6.45
C ILE A 50 15.03 17.53 5.85
N SER A 51 15.42 16.49 5.11
CA SER A 51 16.74 16.41 4.45
C SER A 51 17.02 17.62 3.56
N SER A 52 16.01 18.08 2.79
CA SER A 52 16.14 19.28 1.96
C SER A 52 16.39 20.55 2.80
N LYS A 53 15.72 20.69 3.94
CA LYS A 53 15.94 21.83 4.87
C LYS A 53 17.32 21.77 5.50
N VAL A 54 17.78 20.58 5.93
CA VAL A 54 19.13 20.41 6.51
C VAL A 54 20.18 20.81 5.48
N LYS A 55 20.07 20.34 4.23
CA LYS A 55 20.99 20.72 3.14
C LYS A 55 21.01 22.22 2.89
N LEU A 56 19.84 22.86 2.83
CA LEU A 56 19.75 24.31 2.62
C LEU A 56 20.32 25.15 3.79
N SER A 57 20.27 24.63 5.01
CA SER A 57 20.78 25.33 6.22
C SER A 57 22.27 25.10 6.46
N MET A 58 22.89 24.15 5.79
CA MET A 58 24.29 23.77 5.99
C MET A 58 25.12 24.36 4.87
N SER A 59 26.09 25.20 5.24
CA SER A 59 27.00 25.88 4.28
C SER A 59 28.16 25.00 3.84
N ASP A 60 28.52 23.99 4.63
CA ASP A 60 29.67 23.09 4.38
C ASP A 60 29.27 21.64 4.73
N GLU A 61 28.61 20.97 3.78
CA GLU A 61 28.17 19.57 3.94
C GLU A 61 29.37 18.62 4.01
N ASP A 62 30.38 18.83 3.14
CA ASP A 62 31.54 17.93 3.04
C ASP A 62 32.47 18.09 4.27
N GLY A 63 32.62 19.31 4.77
CA GLY A 63 33.31 19.55 6.02
C GLY A 63 32.65 18.89 7.21
N PHE A 64 31.32 18.94 7.29
CA PHE A 64 30.56 18.22 8.35
C PHE A 64 30.76 16.70 8.27
N LYS A 65 30.61 16.09 7.09
CA LYS A 65 30.82 14.65 6.88
C LYS A 65 32.26 14.23 7.24
N SER A 66 33.25 14.97 6.77
CA SER A 66 34.64 14.70 7.08
C SER A 66 34.94 14.82 8.57
N ASN A 67 34.37 15.81 9.24
CA ASN A 67 34.49 15.97 10.68
C ASN A 67 33.84 14.80 11.44
N MET A 68 32.66 14.36 11.03
CA MET A 68 31.99 13.21 11.63
C MET A 68 32.83 11.92 11.49
N ALA A 69 33.44 11.68 10.32
CA ALA A 69 34.35 10.55 10.12
C ALA A 69 35.57 10.64 11.04
N ASN A 70 36.24 11.81 11.11
CA ASN A 70 37.37 12.01 11.98
C ASN A 70 37.04 11.84 13.47
N ILE A 71 35.90 12.36 13.94
CA ILE A 71 35.48 12.19 15.33
C ILE A 71 35.25 10.71 15.62
N PHE A 72 34.59 9.99 14.70
CA PHE A 72 34.33 8.57 14.85
C PHE A 72 35.60 7.74 14.92
N ASP A 73 36.58 8.04 14.05
CA ASP A 73 37.87 7.33 13.99
C ASP A 73 38.76 7.61 15.24
N VAL A 74 38.73 8.83 15.78
CA VAL A 74 39.61 9.24 16.91
C VAL A 74 38.95 8.98 18.27
N SER A 75 37.69 9.33 18.43
CA SER A 75 36.99 9.36 19.73
C SER A 75 35.87 8.34 19.83
N GLY A 76 35.58 7.61 18.76
CA GLY A 76 34.45 6.72 18.70
C GLY A 76 33.14 7.48 18.93
N LEU A 77 32.16 6.80 19.56
CA LEU A 77 30.83 7.40 19.80
C LEU A 77 30.76 8.43 20.91
N GLN A 78 31.79 8.57 21.74
CA GLN A 78 31.71 9.39 22.96
C GLN A 78 31.38 10.84 22.67
N SER A 79 31.84 11.35 21.51
CA SER A 79 31.68 12.74 21.09
C SER A 79 30.59 12.95 20.01
N ILE A 80 29.83 11.89 19.63
CA ILE A 80 28.79 11.94 18.61
C ILE A 80 27.41 11.94 19.27
N PHE A 81 26.60 12.97 18.98
CA PHE A 81 25.22 13.04 19.45
C PHE A 81 24.25 12.39 18.47
N THR A 82 23.12 11.87 18.99
CA THR A 82 22.06 11.27 18.17
C THR A 82 21.55 12.19 17.07
N ASP A 83 21.45 13.50 17.34
CA ASP A 83 21.00 14.48 16.35
C ASP A 83 22.03 14.71 15.23
N ASP A 84 23.32 14.52 15.50
CA ASP A 84 24.36 14.61 14.48
C ASP A 84 24.33 13.38 13.56
N ILE A 85 24.05 12.20 14.12
CA ILE A 85 23.81 10.99 13.32
C ILE A 85 22.61 11.18 12.39
N VAL A 86 21.52 11.75 12.90
CA VAL A 86 20.33 12.05 12.08
C VAL A 86 20.66 13.05 10.96
N LYS A 87 21.42 14.11 11.25
CA LYS A 87 21.86 15.06 10.23
C LYS A 87 22.77 14.40 9.18
N LEU A 88 23.69 13.53 9.62
CA LEU A 88 24.55 12.78 8.69
C LEU A 88 23.73 11.90 7.74
N ILE A 89 22.69 11.22 8.26
CA ILE A 89 21.73 10.45 7.44
C ILE A 89 21.01 11.36 6.44
N ASP A 90 20.56 12.56 6.85
CA ASP A 90 19.90 13.52 5.97
C ASP A 90 20.79 14.03 4.84
N LEU A 91 22.09 14.17 5.10
CA LEU A 91 23.08 14.63 4.14
C LEU A 91 23.65 13.52 3.25
N ALA A 92 23.41 12.26 3.59
CA ALA A 92 23.92 11.11 2.86
C ALA A 92 23.50 11.14 1.39
N SER A 93 24.47 10.95 0.50
CA SER A 93 24.26 10.96 -0.94
C SER A 93 24.92 9.79 -1.66
N ASP A 94 26.07 9.36 -1.23
CA ASP A 94 26.83 8.28 -1.84
C ASP A 94 27.02 7.05 -0.93
N ASP A 95 27.63 6.00 -1.45
CA ASP A 95 27.81 4.75 -0.71
C ASP A 95 28.79 4.88 0.46
N LYS A 96 29.76 5.78 0.37
CA LYS A 96 30.72 6.05 1.46
C LYS A 96 30.03 6.66 2.67
N ASP A 97 29.10 7.60 2.43
CA ASP A 97 28.26 8.17 3.48
C ASP A 97 27.48 7.08 4.20
N PHE A 98 26.85 6.17 3.43
CA PHE A 98 26.07 5.06 3.99
C PHE A 98 26.95 4.06 4.75
N ASP A 99 28.18 3.79 4.31
CA ASP A 99 29.11 2.92 5.03
C ASP A 99 29.55 3.56 6.35
N LEU A 100 29.84 4.85 6.38
CA LEU A 100 30.12 5.59 7.61
C LEU A 100 28.95 5.53 8.58
N ILE A 101 27.74 5.85 8.12
CA ILE A 101 26.52 5.81 8.92
C ILE A 101 26.27 4.40 9.48
N LYS A 102 26.43 3.37 8.66
CA LYS A 102 26.30 1.98 9.09
C LYS A 102 27.25 1.66 10.23
N ASN A 103 28.54 2.01 10.09
CA ASN A 103 29.54 1.74 11.10
C ASN A 103 29.24 2.47 12.43
N ILE A 104 28.83 3.75 12.35
CA ILE A 104 28.38 4.51 13.52
C ILE A 104 27.16 3.84 14.19
N LEU A 105 26.16 3.44 13.42
CA LEU A 105 24.95 2.80 13.95
C LEU A 105 25.24 1.42 14.57
N LEU A 106 26.13 0.64 13.97
CA LEU A 106 26.58 -0.65 14.54
C LEU A 106 27.30 -0.46 15.87
N GLU A 107 28.18 0.53 15.97
CA GLU A 107 28.85 0.84 17.22
C GLU A 107 27.88 1.37 18.28
N CYS A 108 26.88 2.20 17.89
CA CYS A 108 25.80 2.63 18.79
C CYS A 108 25.04 1.44 19.41
N MET A 109 24.86 0.36 18.66
CA MET A 109 24.16 -0.83 19.17
C MET A 109 25.03 -1.71 20.06
N ARG A 110 26.37 -1.61 19.95
CA ARG A 110 27.29 -2.29 20.86
C ARG A 110 27.33 -1.62 22.24
N ASP A 111 27.07 -0.34 22.28
CA ASP A 111 26.98 0.42 23.53
C ASP A 111 25.60 0.22 24.16
N ASP A 112 25.49 -0.65 25.15
CA ASP A 112 24.25 -0.97 25.87
C ASP A 112 23.56 0.29 26.43
N TYR A 113 24.31 1.31 26.80
CA TYR A 113 23.78 2.56 27.34
C TYR A 113 23.07 3.41 26.27
N ARG A 114 23.48 3.28 25.00
CA ARG A 114 22.94 4.05 23.87
C ARG A 114 21.98 3.28 22.98
N SER A 115 21.87 1.97 23.18
CA SER A 115 21.06 1.11 22.29
C SER A 115 19.61 1.60 22.10
N GLY A 116 18.97 2.08 23.16
CA GLY A 116 17.62 2.66 23.09
C GLY A 116 17.53 3.98 22.32
N SER A 117 18.60 4.80 22.29
CA SER A 117 18.63 6.08 21.58
C SER A 117 18.85 5.93 20.08
N CYS A 118 19.32 4.76 19.62
CA CYS A 118 19.60 4.48 18.20
C CYS A 118 18.36 4.10 17.39
N HIS A 119 17.23 3.83 18.00
CA HIS A 119 15.99 3.43 17.29
C HIS A 119 15.56 4.49 16.26
N LYS A 120 15.57 5.78 16.64
CA LYS A 120 15.18 6.88 15.74
C LYS A 120 16.14 7.00 14.54
N PRO A 121 17.48 7.07 14.72
CA PRO A 121 18.42 7.06 13.60
C PRO A 121 18.28 5.84 12.69
N ILE A 122 18.07 4.63 13.23
CA ILE A 122 17.91 3.42 12.42
C ILE A 122 16.64 3.47 11.58
N CYS A 123 15.50 3.89 12.16
CA CYS A 123 14.27 4.12 11.38
C CYS A 123 14.53 5.11 10.25
N HIS A 124 15.25 6.19 10.53
CA HIS A 124 15.60 7.22 9.54
C HIS A 124 16.54 6.67 8.45
N PHE A 125 17.52 5.86 8.81
CA PHE A 125 18.42 5.20 7.87
C PHE A 125 17.62 4.35 6.85
N PHE A 126 16.67 3.53 7.29
CA PHE A 126 15.87 2.73 6.36
C PHE A 126 14.95 3.57 5.47
N VAL A 127 14.38 4.68 5.98
CA VAL A 127 13.63 5.63 5.15
C VAL A 127 14.55 6.27 4.10
N GLN A 128 15.78 6.62 4.47
CA GLN A 128 16.75 7.20 3.55
C GLN A 128 17.22 6.19 2.50
N CYS A 129 17.46 4.94 2.89
CA CYS A 129 17.74 3.85 1.95
C CYS A 129 16.58 3.67 0.95
N LEU A 130 15.34 3.72 1.44
CA LEU A 130 14.15 3.63 0.58
C LEU A 130 14.06 4.82 -0.38
N ARG A 131 14.30 6.04 0.10
CA ARG A 131 14.26 7.27 -0.69
C ARG A 131 15.30 7.29 -1.80
N LEU A 132 16.52 6.83 -1.51
CA LEU A 132 17.66 6.83 -2.42
C LEU A 132 17.90 5.48 -3.13
N SER A 133 16.99 4.52 -2.94
CA SER A 133 17.08 3.15 -3.51
C SER A 133 18.39 2.43 -3.17
N LYS A 134 18.93 2.64 -1.95
CA LYS A 134 20.18 2.05 -1.47
C LYS A 134 19.95 0.65 -0.90
N VAL A 135 19.73 -0.32 -1.80
CA VAL A 135 19.33 -1.69 -1.45
C VAL A 135 20.47 -2.45 -0.76
N GLU A 136 21.67 -2.39 -1.33
CA GLU A 136 22.80 -3.18 -0.82
C GLU A 136 23.20 -2.73 0.60
N GLN A 137 23.20 -1.43 0.86
CA GLN A 137 23.49 -0.89 2.20
C GLN A 137 22.42 -1.31 3.20
N ALA A 138 21.14 -1.29 2.81
CA ALA A 138 20.05 -1.77 3.65
C ALA A 138 20.16 -3.28 3.93
N LYS A 139 20.52 -4.10 2.92
CA LYS A 139 20.70 -5.56 3.05
C LYS A 139 21.90 -5.90 3.97
N LEU A 140 23.03 -5.19 3.80
CA LEU A 140 24.20 -5.38 4.66
C LEU A 140 23.86 -5.07 6.12
N PHE A 141 23.17 -3.94 6.37
CA PHE A 141 22.74 -3.58 7.73
C PHE A 141 21.72 -4.59 8.28
N TRP A 142 20.75 -5.00 7.48
CA TRP A 142 19.73 -5.99 7.87
C TRP A 142 20.31 -7.35 8.23
N SER A 143 21.35 -7.80 7.53
CA SER A 143 21.99 -9.12 7.73
C SER A 143 22.97 -9.15 8.90
N ASP A 144 23.33 -7.99 9.45
CA ASP A 144 24.29 -7.91 10.55
C ASP A 144 23.75 -8.59 11.82
N GLU A 145 24.60 -9.38 12.47
CA GLU A 145 24.20 -10.18 13.63
C GLU A 145 23.84 -9.31 14.85
N GLN A 146 24.51 -8.18 15.02
CA GLN A 146 24.23 -7.25 16.12
C GLN A 146 22.91 -6.55 15.95
N VAL A 147 22.59 -6.12 14.72
CA VAL A 147 21.28 -5.56 14.37
C VAL A 147 20.15 -6.54 14.66
N ARG A 148 20.35 -7.80 14.33
CA ARG A 148 19.37 -8.86 14.62
C ARG A 148 19.18 -9.10 16.11
N LYS A 149 20.26 -9.05 16.91
CA LYS A 149 20.21 -9.24 18.36
C LYS A 149 19.62 -8.05 19.10
N SER A 150 19.73 -6.84 18.57
CA SER A 150 19.28 -5.60 19.22
C SER A 150 17.76 -5.47 19.35
N GLY A 151 16.99 -6.25 18.60
CA GLY A 151 15.53 -6.13 18.53
C GLY A 151 15.04 -4.92 17.72
N VAL A 152 15.91 -4.10 17.14
CA VAL A 152 15.52 -2.94 16.34
C VAL A 152 14.79 -3.33 15.07
N LEU A 153 15.08 -4.54 14.54
CA LEU A 153 14.37 -5.10 13.41
C LEU A 153 12.93 -5.50 13.77
N ASP A 154 12.53 -5.47 15.05
CA ASP A 154 11.16 -5.69 15.48
C ASP A 154 10.30 -4.42 15.37
N LEU A 155 10.90 -3.27 15.10
CA LEU A 155 10.18 -2.04 14.87
C LEU A 155 9.42 -2.10 13.54
N HIS A 156 8.11 -1.88 13.61
CA HIS A 156 7.24 -1.92 12.43
C HIS A 156 7.70 -0.99 11.30
N SER A 157 8.11 0.24 11.62
CA SER A 157 8.59 1.20 10.61
C SER A 157 9.84 0.73 9.88
N VAL A 158 10.78 0.07 10.60
CA VAL A 158 12.00 -0.49 10.02
C VAL A 158 11.65 -1.62 9.06
N ARG A 159 10.83 -2.59 9.52
CA ARG A 159 10.37 -3.72 8.70
C ARG A 159 9.67 -3.27 7.45
N LEU A 160 8.67 -2.37 7.60
CA LEU A 160 7.85 -1.93 6.48
C LEU A 160 8.67 -1.18 5.43
N ASN A 161 9.59 -0.30 5.85
CA ASN A 161 10.46 0.43 4.92
C ASN A 161 11.43 -0.50 4.20
N TYR A 162 12.01 -1.49 4.90
CA TYR A 162 12.88 -2.48 4.28
C TYR A 162 12.14 -3.36 3.28
N LEU A 163 10.99 -3.94 3.66
CA LEU A 163 10.17 -4.72 2.74
C LEU A 163 9.71 -3.89 1.53
N THR A 164 9.37 -2.61 1.74
CA THR A 164 8.99 -1.72 0.62
C THR A 164 10.17 -1.46 -0.31
N LEU A 165 11.38 -1.31 0.22
CA LEU A 165 12.59 -1.14 -0.58
C LEU A 165 12.81 -2.37 -1.47
N LEU A 166 12.76 -3.58 -0.90
CA LEU A 166 12.89 -4.82 -1.65
C LEU A 166 11.77 -4.98 -2.69
N TYR A 167 10.53 -4.58 -2.35
CA TYR A 167 9.41 -4.62 -3.30
C TYR A 167 9.62 -3.67 -4.49
N ARG A 168 10.08 -2.43 -4.25
CA ARG A 168 10.35 -1.43 -5.29
C ARG A 168 11.46 -1.85 -6.25
N THR A 169 12.42 -2.60 -5.73
CA THR A 169 13.57 -3.10 -6.50
C THR A 169 13.33 -4.50 -7.07
N GLU A 170 12.10 -5.02 -6.97
CA GLU A 170 11.68 -6.31 -7.52
C GLU A 170 12.43 -7.53 -6.94
N LEU A 171 13.04 -7.38 -5.77
CA LEU A 171 13.72 -8.44 -5.03
C LEU A 171 12.70 -9.23 -4.18
N TYR A 172 11.73 -9.86 -4.84
CA TYR A 172 10.59 -10.48 -4.17
C TYR A 172 10.97 -11.70 -3.34
N ASP A 173 11.95 -12.49 -3.77
CA ASP A 173 12.42 -13.66 -3.02
C ASP A 173 13.11 -13.23 -1.71
N ASP A 174 13.96 -12.19 -1.77
CA ASP A 174 14.59 -11.61 -0.58
C ASP A 174 13.55 -11.04 0.38
N LEU A 175 12.51 -10.40 -0.16
CA LEU A 175 11.40 -9.88 0.63
C LEU A 175 10.66 -10.99 1.37
N VAL A 176 10.31 -12.07 0.69
CA VAL A 176 9.61 -13.21 1.29
C VAL A 176 10.49 -13.89 2.34
N SER A 177 11.79 -14.03 2.06
CA SER A 177 12.77 -14.54 3.01
C SER A 177 12.86 -13.67 4.26
N ALA A 178 12.97 -12.35 4.10
CA ALA A 178 12.99 -11.41 5.24
C ALA A 178 11.70 -11.49 6.05
N TYR A 179 10.53 -11.47 5.38
CA TYR A 179 9.23 -11.58 6.04
C TYR A 179 9.10 -12.87 6.87
N SER A 180 9.61 -13.99 6.39
CA SER A 180 9.54 -15.29 7.07
C SER A 180 10.28 -15.33 8.41
N THR A 181 11.20 -14.39 8.65
CA THR A 181 11.96 -14.29 9.92
C THR A 181 11.15 -13.57 11.01
N PHE A 182 10.04 -12.91 10.70
CA PHE A 182 9.27 -12.12 11.65
C PHE A 182 8.40 -13.01 12.54
N LYS A 183 8.55 -12.86 13.86
CA LYS A 183 7.75 -13.60 14.84
C LYS A 183 6.32 -13.08 14.96
N ASN A 184 6.17 -11.75 14.91
CA ASN A 184 4.89 -11.05 15.03
C ASN A 184 4.73 -10.12 13.84
N THR A 185 3.87 -10.47 12.90
CA THR A 185 3.61 -9.69 11.71
C THR A 185 2.36 -8.84 11.89
N ASN A 186 2.39 -7.66 11.30
CA ASN A 186 1.19 -6.84 11.20
C ASN A 186 0.60 -6.93 9.78
N LEU A 187 -0.55 -6.25 9.60
CA LEU A 187 -1.28 -6.28 8.36
C LEU A 187 -0.52 -5.65 7.20
N ASP A 188 0.21 -4.55 7.42
CA ASP A 188 0.93 -3.84 6.35
C ASP A 188 2.09 -4.69 5.82
N GLU A 189 2.83 -5.34 6.73
CA GLU A 189 3.90 -6.30 6.40
C GLU A 189 3.34 -7.51 5.63
N ALA A 190 2.22 -8.08 6.10
CA ALA A 190 1.54 -9.17 5.40
C ALA A 190 1.02 -8.75 4.03
N THR A 191 0.51 -7.50 3.90
CA THR A 191 0.00 -6.98 2.62
C THR A 191 1.10 -6.90 1.57
N ILE A 192 2.29 -6.38 1.92
CA ILE A 192 3.40 -6.28 0.98
C ILE A 192 3.99 -7.66 0.65
N ALA A 193 4.02 -8.60 1.62
CA ALA A 193 4.46 -9.96 1.37
C ALA A 193 3.52 -10.71 0.40
N VAL A 194 2.20 -10.60 0.58
CA VAL A 194 1.20 -11.17 -0.34
C VAL A 194 1.31 -10.53 -1.72
N ALA A 195 1.55 -9.21 -1.80
CA ALA A 195 1.76 -8.54 -3.08
C ALA A 195 3.01 -9.06 -3.81
N ALA A 196 4.13 -9.27 -3.09
CA ALA A 196 5.35 -9.85 -3.65
C ALA A 196 5.13 -11.27 -4.14
N LEU A 197 4.49 -12.13 -3.35
CA LEU A 197 4.14 -13.50 -3.73
C LEU A 197 3.24 -13.55 -4.96
N SER A 198 2.30 -12.61 -5.08
CA SER A 198 1.46 -12.49 -6.28
C SER A 198 2.26 -12.05 -7.52
N ARG A 199 3.37 -11.31 -7.36
CA ARG A 199 4.29 -10.98 -8.46
C ARG A 199 5.16 -12.16 -8.86
N ILE A 200 5.61 -12.99 -7.91
CA ILE A 200 6.29 -14.25 -8.19
C ILE A 200 5.39 -15.20 -8.98
N GLY A 201 4.11 -15.30 -8.64
CA GLY A 201 3.08 -15.96 -9.44
C GLY A 201 3.15 -17.49 -9.47
N THR A 202 4.04 -18.14 -8.72
CA THR A 202 4.18 -19.61 -8.72
C THR A 202 3.16 -20.29 -7.80
N PRO A 203 2.85 -21.58 -8.03
CA PRO A 203 2.00 -22.35 -7.10
C PRO A 203 2.53 -22.41 -5.66
N ALA A 204 3.85 -22.47 -5.49
CA ALA A 204 4.50 -22.41 -4.17
C ALA A 204 4.28 -21.06 -3.52
N ALA A 205 4.43 -19.95 -4.26
CA ALA A 205 4.14 -18.61 -3.76
C ALA A 205 2.66 -18.46 -3.36
N PHE A 206 1.75 -19.07 -4.11
CA PHE A 206 0.33 -19.07 -3.75
C PHE A 206 0.05 -19.84 -2.44
N ALA A 207 0.68 -20.99 -2.23
CA ALA A 207 0.57 -21.74 -0.99
C ALA A 207 1.08 -20.90 0.20
N THR A 208 2.24 -20.25 0.06
CA THR A 208 2.80 -19.34 1.07
C THR A 208 1.88 -18.15 1.35
N ALA A 209 1.31 -17.51 0.32
CA ALA A 209 0.35 -16.42 0.49
C ALA A 209 -0.91 -16.88 1.25
N THR A 210 -1.36 -18.11 1.00
CA THR A 210 -2.51 -18.72 1.71
C THR A 210 -2.19 -18.91 3.20
N GLU A 211 -0.98 -19.34 3.51
CA GLU A 211 -0.54 -19.50 4.90
C GLU A 211 -0.45 -18.17 5.63
N ILE A 212 0.13 -17.13 4.99
CA ILE A 212 0.18 -15.78 5.56
C ILE A 212 -1.25 -15.28 5.88
N LEU A 213 -2.22 -15.52 5.00
CA LEU A 213 -3.58 -15.07 5.21
C LEU A 213 -4.27 -15.77 6.40
N ARG A 214 -3.89 -17.01 6.70
CA ARG A 214 -4.42 -17.81 7.81
C ARG A 214 -3.81 -17.42 9.16
N GLN A 215 -2.60 -16.88 9.17
CA GLN A 215 -1.94 -16.49 10.40
C GLN A 215 -2.78 -15.48 11.19
N PRO A 216 -2.89 -15.62 12.51
CA PRO A 216 -3.53 -14.61 13.34
C PRO A 216 -2.70 -13.33 13.30
N SER A 217 -3.36 -12.18 13.08
CA SER A 217 -2.71 -10.90 13.28
C SER A 217 -2.46 -10.63 14.77
N THR A 218 -1.59 -9.67 15.08
CA THR A 218 -1.35 -9.19 16.45
C THR A 218 -2.63 -8.78 17.20
N SER A 219 -3.72 -8.51 16.47
CA SER A 219 -5.04 -8.22 17.04
C SER A 219 -5.90 -9.48 17.31
N GLY A 220 -5.37 -10.68 17.11
CA GLY A 220 -6.09 -11.95 17.31
C GLY A 220 -7.14 -12.25 16.22
N VAL A 221 -7.29 -11.37 15.24
CA VAL A 221 -8.20 -11.53 14.10
C VAL A 221 -7.35 -11.82 12.87
N GLY A 222 -7.69 -12.83 12.06
CA GLY A 222 -6.94 -13.14 10.84
C GLY A 222 -6.78 -11.92 9.92
N HIS A 223 -5.67 -11.84 9.21
CA HIS A 223 -5.31 -10.68 8.37
C HIS A 223 -6.39 -10.27 7.36
N TYR A 224 -7.24 -11.20 6.91
CA TYR A 224 -8.33 -10.92 5.99
C TYR A 224 -9.48 -10.09 6.59
N ARG A 225 -9.63 -10.02 7.93
CA ARG A 225 -10.72 -9.28 8.61
C ARG A 225 -10.36 -7.84 8.95
N SER A 226 -9.17 -7.37 8.60
CA SER A 226 -8.73 -6.04 8.98
C SER A 226 -9.37 -4.93 8.14
N SER A 227 -9.54 -3.77 8.79
CA SER A 227 -10.16 -2.56 8.23
C SER A 227 -9.40 -1.94 7.05
N ASN A 228 -8.14 -2.26 6.83
CA ASN A 228 -7.35 -1.70 5.72
C ASN A 228 -7.61 -2.38 4.36
N GLY A 229 -8.53 -3.35 4.29
CA GLY A 229 -9.21 -3.79 3.07
C GLY A 229 -8.38 -4.18 1.83
N ARG A 230 -7.05 -4.03 1.83
CA ARG A 230 -6.23 -4.22 0.63
C ARG A 230 -5.68 -5.63 0.48
N ILE A 231 -5.37 -6.33 1.57
CA ILE A 231 -4.78 -7.68 1.51
C ILE A 231 -5.75 -8.69 0.86
N ALA A 232 -7.05 -8.59 1.17
CA ALA A 232 -8.04 -9.49 0.62
C ALA A 232 -8.22 -9.35 -0.91
N PRO A 233 -8.36 -8.15 -1.50
CA PRO A 233 -8.34 -7.99 -2.95
C PRO A 233 -7.04 -8.46 -3.61
N LEU A 234 -5.87 -8.19 -3.02
CA LEU A 234 -4.56 -8.65 -3.53
C LEU A 234 -4.50 -10.18 -3.60
N TYR A 235 -4.80 -10.83 -2.48
CA TYR A 235 -4.82 -12.29 -2.42
C TYR A 235 -5.87 -12.88 -3.37
N SER A 236 -7.09 -12.31 -3.41
CA SER A 236 -8.16 -12.82 -4.25
C SER A 236 -7.87 -12.64 -5.74
N MET A 237 -7.15 -11.58 -6.14
CA MET A 237 -6.65 -11.43 -7.51
C MET A 237 -5.60 -12.51 -7.81
N PHE A 238 -4.73 -12.84 -6.87
CA PHE A 238 -3.76 -13.92 -7.03
C PHE A 238 -4.48 -15.28 -7.18
N ALA A 239 -5.44 -15.59 -6.29
CA ALA A 239 -6.25 -16.79 -6.35
C ALA A 239 -7.03 -16.89 -7.68
N TYR A 240 -7.57 -15.77 -8.16
CA TYR A 240 -8.23 -15.69 -9.47
C TYR A 240 -7.28 -16.05 -10.61
N LYS A 241 -6.06 -15.51 -10.62
CA LYS A 241 -5.04 -15.80 -11.65
C LYS A 241 -4.62 -17.25 -11.69
N VAL A 242 -4.59 -17.94 -10.54
CA VAL A 242 -4.29 -19.38 -10.46
C VAL A 242 -5.52 -20.26 -10.58
N GLY A 243 -6.67 -19.72 -10.95
CA GLY A 243 -7.91 -20.47 -11.20
C GLY A 243 -8.65 -20.92 -9.93
N GLN A 244 -8.27 -20.45 -8.74
CA GLN A 244 -8.90 -20.79 -7.46
C GLN A 244 -10.07 -19.86 -7.14
N TYR A 245 -11.09 -19.85 -8.02
CA TYR A 245 -12.21 -18.90 -7.98
C TYR A 245 -13.04 -18.99 -6.69
N GLY A 246 -13.29 -20.22 -6.19
CA GLY A 246 -14.02 -20.43 -4.95
C GLY A 246 -13.32 -19.79 -3.76
N LEU A 247 -12.01 -20.01 -3.61
CA LEU A 247 -11.22 -19.45 -2.54
C LEU A 247 -11.11 -17.92 -2.65
N ALA A 248 -10.95 -17.39 -3.86
CA ALA A 248 -10.94 -15.95 -4.11
C ALA A 248 -12.24 -15.29 -3.64
N PHE A 249 -13.39 -15.89 -3.96
CA PHE A 249 -14.70 -15.40 -3.57
C PHE A 249 -14.92 -15.47 -2.06
N ASP A 250 -14.55 -16.58 -1.44
CA ASP A 250 -14.67 -16.79 0.01
C ASP A 250 -13.91 -15.74 0.82
N VAL A 251 -12.66 -15.45 0.42
CA VAL A 251 -11.84 -14.44 1.10
C VAL A 251 -12.48 -13.06 1.00
N LEU A 252 -12.95 -12.66 -0.19
CA LEU A 252 -13.65 -11.39 -0.38
C LEU A 252 -14.97 -11.29 0.41
N THR A 253 -15.63 -12.41 0.64
CA THR A 253 -16.88 -12.43 1.40
C THR A 253 -16.62 -12.31 2.89
N LYS A 254 -15.56 -12.96 3.39
CA LYS A 254 -15.16 -12.93 4.81
C LYS A 254 -14.48 -11.65 5.23
N ALA A 255 -13.82 -10.96 4.30
CA ALA A 255 -12.94 -9.82 4.59
C ALA A 255 -13.66 -8.55 5.03
N SER A 256 -14.94 -8.36 4.72
CA SER A 256 -15.58 -7.06 4.94
C SER A 256 -17.06 -7.15 5.25
N SER A 257 -17.46 -6.51 6.34
CA SER A 257 -18.85 -6.13 6.61
C SER A 257 -19.34 -5.00 5.67
N ARG A 258 -18.41 -4.27 5.03
CA ARG A 258 -18.68 -3.25 4.01
C ARG A 258 -17.79 -3.51 2.80
N PRO A 259 -18.32 -4.05 1.70
CA PRO A 259 -17.54 -4.34 0.51
C PRO A 259 -16.91 -3.03 -0.03
N GLY A 260 -15.59 -3.04 -0.15
CA GLY A 260 -14.88 -1.96 -0.83
C GLY A 260 -15.08 -2.05 -2.34
N LYS A 261 -14.98 -0.92 -3.03
CA LYS A 261 -15.18 -0.84 -4.49
C LYS A 261 -14.35 -1.86 -5.29
N LEU A 262 -13.12 -2.14 -4.85
CA LEU A 262 -12.25 -3.14 -5.47
C LEU A 262 -12.78 -4.56 -5.25
N SER A 263 -13.21 -4.87 -4.02
CA SER A 263 -13.78 -6.18 -3.69
C SER A 263 -15.05 -6.48 -4.49
N THR A 264 -15.91 -5.48 -4.68
CA THR A 264 -17.15 -5.62 -5.49
C THR A 264 -16.81 -5.92 -6.95
N ASN A 265 -15.89 -5.14 -7.57
CA ASN A 265 -15.47 -5.38 -8.95
C ASN A 265 -14.85 -6.79 -9.12
N LEU A 266 -14.02 -7.22 -8.17
CA LEU A 266 -13.38 -8.53 -8.21
C LEU A 266 -14.40 -9.67 -8.01
N LYS A 267 -15.41 -9.50 -7.13
CA LYS A 267 -16.53 -10.47 -7.00
C LYS A 267 -17.31 -10.61 -8.31
N ILE A 268 -17.63 -9.50 -8.99
CA ILE A 268 -18.31 -9.52 -10.28
C ILE A 268 -17.47 -10.26 -11.32
N LEU A 269 -16.16 -10.01 -11.36
CA LEU A 269 -15.22 -10.68 -12.26
C LEU A 269 -15.24 -12.20 -12.03
N ILE A 270 -15.09 -12.64 -10.78
CA ILE A 270 -15.10 -14.06 -10.42
C ILE A 270 -16.46 -14.72 -10.76
N MET A 271 -17.57 -14.06 -10.45
CA MET A 271 -18.91 -14.57 -10.78
C MET A 271 -19.10 -14.71 -12.28
N SER A 272 -18.54 -13.78 -13.07
CA SER A 272 -18.59 -13.85 -14.54
C SER A 272 -17.84 -15.08 -15.08
N GLU A 273 -16.66 -15.39 -14.52
CA GLU A 273 -15.86 -16.56 -14.93
C GLU A 273 -16.52 -17.90 -14.55
N VAL A 274 -17.16 -17.97 -13.35
CA VAL A 274 -17.83 -19.22 -12.91
C VAL A 274 -19.27 -19.34 -13.42
N GLY A 275 -19.75 -18.42 -14.27
CA GLY A 275 -21.08 -18.45 -14.88
C GLY A 275 -22.23 -18.06 -13.96
N ARG A 276 -21.97 -17.50 -12.77
CA ARG A 276 -22.99 -17.00 -11.82
C ARG A 276 -23.49 -15.60 -12.21
N LEU A 277 -24.01 -15.47 -13.44
CA LEU A 277 -24.31 -14.18 -14.05
C LEU A 277 -25.46 -13.43 -13.35
N ASN A 278 -26.51 -14.14 -12.90
CA ASN A 278 -27.60 -13.52 -12.15
C ASN A 278 -27.11 -12.88 -10.85
N ASP A 279 -26.23 -13.57 -10.11
CA ASP A 279 -25.66 -13.06 -8.87
C ASP A 279 -24.77 -11.83 -9.13
N ALA A 280 -24.01 -11.82 -10.23
CA ALA A 280 -23.21 -10.67 -10.65
C ALA A 280 -24.08 -9.45 -10.95
N LEU A 281 -25.21 -9.62 -11.66
CA LEU A 281 -26.16 -8.55 -11.96
C LEU A 281 -26.84 -8.01 -10.69
N LEU A 282 -27.23 -8.91 -9.77
CA LEU A 282 -27.78 -8.53 -8.46
C LEU A 282 -26.77 -7.73 -7.64
N LEU A 283 -25.50 -8.14 -7.64
CA LEU A 283 -24.43 -7.43 -6.93
C LEU A 283 -24.19 -6.02 -7.49
N ILE A 284 -24.23 -5.85 -8.81
CA ILE A 284 -24.17 -4.52 -9.45
C ILE A 284 -25.34 -3.65 -8.98
N ARG A 285 -26.55 -4.21 -8.97
CA ARG A 285 -27.74 -3.48 -8.56
C ARG A 285 -27.70 -3.04 -7.11
N SER A 286 -27.22 -3.90 -6.20
CA SER A 286 -27.21 -3.62 -4.75
C SER A 286 -26.09 -2.73 -4.30
N GLU A 287 -24.89 -2.85 -4.91
CA GLU A 287 -23.66 -2.25 -4.39
C GLU A 287 -23.16 -1.05 -5.22
N LEU A 288 -23.48 -1.04 -6.53
CA LEU A 288 -22.95 -0.02 -7.44
C LEU A 288 -23.98 1.03 -7.86
N LEU A 289 -25.27 0.71 -7.76
CA LEU A 289 -26.34 1.69 -8.00
C LEU A 289 -26.73 2.39 -6.68
N PRO A 290 -26.99 3.70 -6.71
CA PRO A 290 -27.49 4.41 -5.53
C PRO A 290 -28.89 3.86 -5.16
N PRO A 291 -29.21 3.80 -3.84
CA PRO A 291 -30.54 3.40 -3.39
C PRO A 291 -31.61 4.34 -3.99
N ARG A 292 -32.72 3.75 -4.51
CA ARG A 292 -33.77 4.50 -5.21
C ARG A 292 -34.54 5.50 -4.32
N ASP A 293 -34.49 5.31 -2.98
CA ASP A 293 -35.34 6.03 -2.03
C ASP A 293 -34.64 7.12 -1.22
N SER A 294 -33.42 7.53 -1.58
CA SER A 294 -32.66 8.55 -0.82
C SER A 294 -33.12 10.01 -1.07
N LYS A 295 -34.41 10.21 -1.40
CA LYS A 295 -34.98 11.58 -1.54
C LYS A 295 -35.09 12.37 -0.22
N ASN A 296 -34.88 11.73 0.95
CA ASN A 296 -35.17 12.35 2.27
C ASN A 296 -33.93 12.58 3.18
N GLU A 297 -32.72 12.25 2.75
CA GLU A 297 -31.54 12.55 3.58
C GLU A 297 -30.79 13.78 3.03
N GLN A 298 -31.35 14.97 3.29
CA GLN A 298 -30.65 16.28 3.18
C GLN A 298 -29.62 16.46 4.28
N ASN A 299 -28.77 15.45 4.54
CA ASN A 299 -27.56 15.67 5.31
C ASN A 299 -26.45 16.13 4.36
N GLU A 300 -26.31 17.45 4.25
CA GLU A 300 -25.47 18.22 3.32
C GLU A 300 -23.95 17.94 3.41
N HIS A 301 -23.47 17.04 4.27
CA HIS A 301 -22.02 16.84 4.49
C HIS A 301 -21.43 15.54 3.94
N THR A 302 -22.20 14.66 3.34
CA THR A 302 -21.67 13.47 2.66
C THR A 302 -22.06 13.48 1.19
N SER A 303 -21.23 14.09 0.35
CA SER A 303 -21.39 13.92 -1.11
C SER A 303 -21.46 12.41 -1.42
N PRO A 304 -22.49 11.94 -2.15
CA PRO A 304 -22.63 10.53 -2.46
C PRO A 304 -21.36 10.06 -3.18
N ARG A 305 -20.60 9.18 -2.52
CA ARG A 305 -19.39 8.61 -3.13
C ARG A 305 -19.82 7.80 -4.35
N LYS A 306 -19.62 8.35 -5.54
CA LYS A 306 -19.89 7.64 -6.78
C LYS A 306 -19.20 6.27 -6.77
N ALA A 307 -19.92 5.24 -7.16
CA ALA A 307 -19.34 3.91 -7.33
C ALA A 307 -18.27 3.95 -8.41
N ILE A 308 -17.17 3.21 -8.21
CA ILE A 308 -16.15 3.02 -9.24
C ILE A 308 -16.39 1.67 -9.86
N VAL A 309 -16.62 1.65 -11.16
CA VAL A 309 -16.83 0.42 -11.95
C VAL A 309 -15.66 0.26 -12.90
N CYS A 310 -14.99 -0.89 -12.85
CA CYS A 310 -13.90 -1.20 -13.77
C CYS A 310 -14.45 -1.62 -15.13
N LEU A 311 -14.03 -0.92 -16.18
CA LEU A 311 -14.48 -1.19 -17.55
C LEU A 311 -14.09 -2.60 -18.03
N GLU A 312 -12.94 -3.11 -17.61
CA GLU A 312 -12.49 -4.48 -17.91
C GLU A 312 -13.49 -5.50 -17.36
N VAL A 313 -13.92 -5.32 -16.10
CA VAL A 313 -14.89 -6.22 -15.44
C VAL A 313 -16.23 -6.22 -16.18
N MET A 314 -16.72 -5.04 -16.56
CA MET A 314 -17.96 -4.91 -17.33
C MET A 314 -17.86 -5.54 -18.72
N LYS A 315 -16.71 -5.44 -19.40
CA LYS A 315 -16.47 -6.10 -20.68
C LYS A 315 -16.52 -7.63 -20.54
N LYS A 316 -15.85 -8.19 -19.51
CA LYS A 316 -15.87 -9.63 -19.24
C LYS A 316 -17.27 -10.13 -18.92
N LEU A 317 -18.01 -9.45 -18.04
CA LEU A 317 -19.41 -9.78 -17.74
C LEU A 317 -20.28 -9.73 -19.00
N THR A 318 -20.13 -8.69 -19.83
CA THR A 318 -20.88 -8.56 -21.09
C THR A 318 -20.61 -9.73 -22.05
N ASN A 319 -19.35 -10.14 -22.16
CA ASN A 319 -18.97 -11.30 -22.99
C ASN A 319 -19.58 -12.58 -22.43
N ALA A 320 -19.49 -12.83 -21.12
CA ALA A 320 -20.08 -14.01 -20.48
C ALA A 320 -21.61 -14.09 -20.65
N VAL A 321 -22.31 -12.97 -20.53
CA VAL A 321 -23.78 -12.89 -20.79
C VAL A 321 -24.09 -13.19 -22.26
N ARG A 322 -23.30 -12.65 -23.19
CA ARG A 322 -23.47 -12.90 -24.62
C ARG A 322 -23.23 -14.37 -24.97
N ASP A 323 -22.18 -14.97 -24.40
CA ASP A 323 -21.81 -16.38 -24.68
C ASP A 323 -22.87 -17.36 -24.15
N LYS A 324 -23.57 -17.01 -23.07
CA LYS A 324 -24.72 -17.78 -22.55
C LYS A 324 -25.96 -17.66 -23.43
N ASN A 325 -26.02 -16.67 -24.31
CA ASN A 325 -27.12 -16.38 -25.25
C ASN A 325 -28.51 -16.29 -24.60
N ASP A 326 -28.58 -15.78 -23.35
CA ASP A 326 -29.82 -15.62 -22.60
C ASP A 326 -30.38 -14.20 -22.83
N ALA A 327 -31.59 -14.14 -23.38
CA ALA A 327 -32.24 -12.88 -23.73
C ALA A 327 -32.68 -12.06 -22.51
N GLU A 328 -32.99 -12.70 -21.39
CA GLU A 328 -33.41 -12.06 -20.15
C GLU A 328 -32.20 -11.40 -19.49
N LEU A 329 -31.11 -12.14 -19.29
CA LEU A 329 -29.83 -11.60 -18.78
C LEU A 329 -29.34 -10.45 -19.63
N SER A 330 -29.46 -10.54 -20.94
CA SER A 330 -29.03 -9.47 -21.87
C SER A 330 -29.85 -8.20 -21.73
N ARG A 331 -31.17 -8.33 -21.49
CA ARG A 331 -32.06 -7.19 -21.22
C ARG A 331 -31.74 -6.54 -19.87
N GLU A 332 -31.53 -7.37 -18.84
CA GLU A 332 -31.19 -6.90 -17.50
C GLU A 332 -29.84 -6.16 -17.50
N LEU A 333 -28.78 -6.75 -18.10
CA LEU A 333 -27.47 -6.09 -18.23
C LEU A 333 -27.59 -4.75 -18.97
N THR A 334 -28.37 -4.68 -20.05
CA THR A 334 -28.56 -3.43 -20.80
C THR A 334 -29.22 -2.36 -19.92
N SER A 335 -30.20 -2.75 -19.10
CA SER A 335 -30.87 -1.85 -18.15
C SER A 335 -29.90 -1.33 -17.08
N LEU A 336 -29.07 -2.21 -16.52
CA LEU A 336 -28.06 -1.85 -15.52
C LEU A 336 -26.97 -0.94 -16.10
N CYS A 337 -26.48 -1.20 -17.32
CA CYS A 337 -25.52 -0.32 -17.99
C CYS A 337 -26.08 1.10 -18.17
N LYS A 338 -27.37 1.24 -18.55
CA LYS A 338 -28.03 2.55 -18.64
C LYS A 338 -28.15 3.24 -17.28
N ALA A 339 -28.43 2.49 -16.22
CA ALA A 339 -28.54 3.04 -14.87
C ALA A 339 -27.18 3.46 -14.29
N LEU A 340 -26.10 2.75 -14.63
CA LEU A 340 -24.74 3.11 -14.27
C LEU A 340 -24.22 4.35 -15.05
N ASP A 341 -24.74 4.55 -16.26
CA ASP A 341 -24.40 5.71 -17.10
C ASP A 341 -24.92 7.00 -16.42
N GLY A 342 -24.03 7.78 -15.84
CA GLY A 342 -24.35 8.97 -15.05
C GLY A 342 -24.32 8.82 -13.53
N SER A 343 -24.43 7.60 -12.97
CA SER A 343 -24.39 7.35 -11.51
C SER A 343 -23.04 6.84 -11.00
N ALA A 344 -22.22 6.26 -11.86
CA ALA A 344 -20.94 5.66 -11.52
C ALA A 344 -19.77 6.34 -12.24
N ILE A 345 -18.57 6.20 -11.66
CA ILE A 345 -17.30 6.58 -12.31
C ILE A 345 -16.76 5.32 -12.99
N LEU A 346 -16.65 5.36 -14.31
CA LEU A 346 -16.00 4.29 -15.08
C LEU A 346 -14.48 4.46 -15.01
N SER A 347 -13.78 3.43 -14.57
CA SER A 347 -12.33 3.38 -14.57
C SER A 347 -11.84 2.63 -15.80
N GLU A 348 -10.99 3.28 -16.62
CA GLU A 348 -10.36 2.68 -17.79
C GLU A 348 -9.15 1.80 -17.44
N GLY A 349 -8.59 1.97 -16.23
CA GLY A 349 -7.49 1.13 -15.73
C GLY A 349 -7.92 -0.33 -15.57
N SER A 350 -6.94 -1.25 -15.62
CA SER A 350 -7.21 -2.64 -15.29
C SER A 350 -7.56 -2.79 -13.81
N LEU A 351 -8.35 -3.81 -13.47
CA LEU A 351 -8.68 -4.10 -12.08
C LEU A 351 -7.41 -4.41 -11.28
N GLU A 352 -6.45 -5.07 -11.91
CA GLU A 352 -5.15 -5.34 -11.30
C GLU A 352 -4.41 -4.04 -10.96
N GLU A 353 -4.32 -3.08 -11.90
CA GLU A 353 -3.69 -1.79 -11.63
C GLU A 353 -4.34 -1.07 -10.44
N MET A 354 -5.67 -1.10 -10.35
CA MET A 354 -6.40 -0.49 -9.24
C MET A 354 -6.11 -1.19 -7.89
N ILE A 355 -5.91 -2.51 -7.89
CA ILE A 355 -5.57 -3.29 -6.70
C ILE A 355 -4.14 -2.97 -6.22
N TYR A 356 -3.21 -2.73 -7.15
CA TYR A 356 -1.83 -2.36 -6.85
C TYR A 356 -1.58 -0.85 -6.73
N GLU A 357 -2.64 -0.01 -6.81
CA GLU A 357 -2.53 1.42 -6.57
C GLU A 357 -2.04 1.70 -5.14
N PRO A 358 -1.10 2.63 -4.94
CA PRO A 358 -0.54 2.89 -3.61
C PRO A 358 -1.59 3.27 -2.56
N ILE A 359 -1.44 2.69 -1.38
CA ILE A 359 -2.26 3.02 -0.21
C ILE A 359 -1.80 4.38 0.33
N ALA A 360 -2.66 5.38 0.25
CA ALA A 360 -2.43 6.69 0.83
C ALA A 360 -2.76 6.71 2.33
N GLN A 361 -2.11 7.59 3.08
CA GLN A 361 -2.44 7.81 4.48
C GLN A 361 -3.86 8.38 4.61
N SER A 362 -4.70 7.77 5.45
CA SER A 362 -6.02 8.33 5.74
C SER A 362 -5.86 9.61 6.57
N LYS A 363 -6.38 10.74 6.10
CA LYS A 363 -6.38 12.05 6.79
C LYS A 363 -6.91 12.02 8.24
N ARG A 364 -7.53 10.92 8.64
CA ARG A 364 -8.10 10.74 10.00
C ARG A 364 -7.02 10.57 11.09
N ARG A 365 -5.75 10.27 10.75
CA ARG A 365 -4.65 10.13 11.73
C ARG A 365 -3.99 11.45 12.10
N GLU A 366 -4.08 12.49 11.29
CA GLU A 366 -3.52 13.81 11.62
C GLU A 366 -4.21 14.46 12.83
N ASN A 367 -5.53 14.31 12.96
CA ASN A 367 -6.29 14.89 14.07
C ASN A 367 -6.01 14.22 15.42
N VAL A 368 -5.57 12.95 15.45
CA VAL A 368 -5.23 12.25 16.70
C VAL A 368 -3.83 12.61 17.19
N SER A 369 -2.89 12.90 16.28
CA SER A 369 -1.52 13.28 16.64
C SER A 369 -1.42 14.74 17.13
N THR A 370 -2.24 15.65 16.60
CA THR A 370 -2.35 17.04 17.07
C THR A 370 -2.98 17.11 18.44
N HIS A 371 -4.08 16.39 18.70
CA HIS A 371 -4.68 16.33 20.03
C HIS A 371 -3.76 15.69 21.09
N ARG A 372 -2.92 14.72 20.71
CA ARG A 372 -1.96 14.14 21.64
C ARG A 372 -0.77 15.06 21.94
N ARG A 373 -0.38 15.95 21.03
CA ARG A 373 0.63 17.00 21.26
C ARG A 373 0.07 18.10 22.14
N GLU A 374 -1.13 18.61 21.87
CA GLU A 374 -1.79 19.61 22.73
C GLU A 374 -2.03 19.13 24.17
N TYR A 375 -2.28 17.81 24.38
CA TYR A 375 -2.43 17.25 25.73
C TYR A 375 -1.09 17.08 26.48
N LYS A 376 0.04 16.90 25.77
CA LYS A 376 1.36 16.89 26.40
C LYS A 376 1.84 18.28 26.77
N ASP A 377 1.60 19.28 25.92
CA ASP A 377 1.98 20.66 26.20
C ASP A 377 1.20 21.25 27.37
N LYS A 378 -0.07 20.85 27.58
CA LYS A 378 -0.86 21.26 28.74
C LYS A 378 -0.45 20.63 30.08
N ARG A 379 0.25 19.47 30.08
CA ARG A 379 0.78 18.87 31.32
C ARG A 379 2.05 19.52 31.81
N ASN A 380 2.86 20.12 30.95
CA ASN A 380 4.09 20.80 31.35
C ASN A 380 3.87 22.24 31.90
N ILE A 381 2.64 22.75 31.86
CA ILE A 381 2.31 24.08 32.40
C ILE A 381 1.90 24.03 33.87
N TYR A 382 1.68 22.84 34.47
CA TYR A 382 1.24 22.65 35.85
C TYR A 382 2.27 21.99 36.78
N THR A 383 3.55 21.97 36.41
CA THR A 383 4.65 21.48 37.27
C THR A 383 5.79 22.49 37.32
N ASP A 384 5.50 23.70 37.75
CA ASP A 384 6.45 24.67 38.32
C ASP A 384 5.83 25.26 39.62
#